data_d8a92517193d8cd14a1a76b5821dabcf
#
_entry.id   d8a92517193d8cd14a1a76b5821dabcf
#
_cell.length_a   1.000
_cell.length_b   1.000
_cell.length_c   1.000
_cell.angle_alpha   90.00
_cell.angle_beta   90.00
_cell.angle_gamma   90.00
#
_symmetry.space_group_name_H-M   'P 1'
#
loop_
_entity.id
_entity.type
_entity.pdbx_description
1 polymer ?
#
loop_
_entity_poly.entity_id
_entity_poly.type
_entity_poly.pdbx_seq_one_letter_code
_entity_poly.pdbx_strand_id
1 'polypeptide(L)'
;MSEQTYDAILKREMARVPGDLDTREGSLIWYANAPGAVELVNLNIAVEEALNNGFADTASRKYLIRRAAERGLSPQAASAAVLELTTTPAEIEIPLGTRFSIGALNYAITKRVAAGVYEITCETPGEAGNDYSDTCIPIEYVKGLETCTVTALLIPGEDEEATEIFRQRYFSSLHAQAFGGNRQDYIEKVNAIPGVGAVKVYRAWNSDIAPASLLPPEGTDAWLETLPGIPEEIKNLLDTMYLAASQSKLTVGGTVKLVILDSTLSKPSSTLVELMQTTIDPTQNAGEGLGLAPIGHVVKVYGADEEVINLDFAVYCRRGLAWEDVCDAAAGAVKDYFRELTQSWADTDGPLIVRVAQVESHLLTVPGILDVGRTALNGRESNLTLTSDHIPVLGTISAHAAAIS
;
A
#
# COMPACT_ATOMS: atom_id res chain seq x y z
N MET A 1 -34.67 -15.67 -9.40
CA MET A 1 -35.40 -16.44 -10.43
C MET A 1 -35.75 -17.79 -9.84
N SER A 2 -36.92 -18.42 -10.24
CA SER A 2 -37.23 -19.77 -9.74
C SER A 2 -36.16 -20.73 -10.23
N GLU A 3 -35.67 -21.60 -9.35
CA GLU A 3 -34.71 -22.65 -9.70
C GLU A 3 -35.20 -23.43 -10.93
N GLN A 4 -34.58 -23.27 -12.07
CA GLN A 4 -34.85 -24.00 -13.31
C GLN A 4 -34.02 -25.31 -13.28
N THR A 5 -34.31 -26.17 -12.30
CA THR A 5 -33.67 -27.49 -12.19
C THR A 5 -34.16 -28.42 -13.32
N TYR A 6 -33.37 -29.45 -13.62
CA TYR A 6 -33.75 -30.50 -14.58
C TYR A 6 -35.15 -31.04 -14.30
N ASP A 7 -35.43 -31.40 -13.05
CA ASP A 7 -36.72 -31.96 -12.65
C ASP A 7 -37.87 -30.97 -12.85
N ALA A 8 -37.63 -29.71 -12.53
CA ALA A 8 -38.65 -28.66 -12.73
C ALA A 8 -38.96 -28.40 -14.20
N ILE A 9 -37.97 -28.43 -15.05
CA ILE A 9 -38.12 -28.28 -16.50
C ILE A 9 -38.85 -29.53 -17.09
N LEU A 10 -38.36 -30.70 -16.80
CA LEU A 10 -38.94 -31.95 -17.31
C LEU A 10 -40.38 -32.11 -16.83
N LYS A 11 -40.69 -31.85 -15.58
CA LYS A 11 -42.07 -31.83 -15.04
C LYS A 11 -42.98 -30.86 -15.80
N ARG A 12 -42.49 -29.68 -16.13
CA ARG A 12 -43.22 -28.71 -16.90
C ARG A 12 -43.44 -29.13 -18.37
N GLU A 13 -42.47 -29.81 -18.95
CA GLU A 13 -42.60 -30.38 -20.29
C GLU A 13 -43.62 -31.51 -20.33
N MET A 14 -43.52 -32.43 -19.38
CA MET A 14 -44.46 -33.56 -19.25
C MET A 14 -45.88 -33.08 -18.98
N ALA A 15 -46.08 -32.01 -18.24
CA ALA A 15 -47.41 -31.44 -18.00
C ALA A 15 -48.08 -30.83 -19.25
N ARG A 16 -47.33 -30.59 -20.34
CA ARG A 16 -47.83 -30.10 -21.63
C ARG A 16 -48.14 -31.20 -22.63
N VAL A 17 -47.78 -32.45 -22.34
CA VAL A 17 -48.09 -33.60 -23.17
C VAL A 17 -49.56 -33.94 -23.02
N PRO A 18 -50.29 -34.29 -24.13
CA PRO A 18 -51.67 -34.78 -24.06
C PRO A 18 -51.85 -35.93 -23.09
N GLY A 19 -52.95 -35.92 -22.34
CA GLY A 19 -53.17 -36.82 -21.22
C GLY A 19 -53.44 -38.30 -21.58
N ASP A 20 -53.56 -38.59 -22.87
CA ASP A 20 -53.68 -39.95 -23.45
C ASP A 20 -52.32 -40.64 -23.69
N LEU A 21 -51.23 -39.92 -23.52
CA LEU A 21 -49.87 -40.40 -23.71
C LEU A 21 -49.18 -40.70 -22.39
N ASP A 22 -48.34 -41.75 -22.39
CA ASP A 22 -47.54 -42.13 -21.18
C ASP A 22 -46.36 -41.17 -21.01
N THR A 23 -46.40 -40.43 -19.90
CA THR A 23 -45.36 -39.43 -19.49
C THR A 23 -44.50 -39.91 -18.31
N ARG A 24 -44.66 -41.17 -17.85
CA ARG A 24 -43.89 -41.71 -16.75
C ARG A 24 -42.41 -41.81 -17.11
N GLU A 25 -41.57 -41.82 -16.15
CA GLU A 25 -40.12 -42.07 -16.30
C GLU A 25 -39.90 -43.40 -17.00
N GLY A 26 -39.05 -43.41 -18.04
CA GLY A 26 -38.81 -44.57 -18.87
C GLY A 26 -39.76 -44.72 -20.07
N SER A 27 -40.78 -43.87 -20.23
CA SER A 27 -41.61 -43.86 -21.45
C SER A 27 -40.86 -43.25 -22.65
N LEU A 28 -41.33 -43.54 -23.87
CA LEU A 28 -40.76 -42.97 -25.09
C LEU A 28 -40.73 -41.45 -25.06
N ILE A 29 -41.80 -40.82 -24.55
CA ILE A 29 -41.95 -39.37 -24.47
C ILE A 29 -40.96 -38.81 -23.45
N TRP A 30 -40.76 -39.51 -22.32
CA TRP A 30 -39.79 -39.12 -21.32
C TRP A 30 -38.35 -39.11 -21.91
N TYR A 31 -37.96 -40.20 -22.61
CA TYR A 31 -36.65 -40.28 -23.26
C TYR A 31 -36.49 -39.24 -24.39
N ALA A 32 -37.54 -38.87 -25.08
CA ALA A 32 -37.47 -37.87 -26.12
C ALA A 32 -37.26 -36.44 -25.57
N ASN A 33 -37.77 -36.11 -24.39
CA ASN A 33 -37.67 -34.77 -23.78
C ASN A 33 -36.52 -34.65 -22.79
N ALA A 34 -36.12 -35.69 -22.11
CA ALA A 34 -35.09 -35.65 -21.08
C ALA A 34 -33.76 -35.02 -21.57
N PRO A 35 -33.22 -35.33 -22.78
CA PRO A 35 -32.02 -34.62 -23.27
C PRO A 35 -32.24 -33.16 -23.50
N GLY A 36 -33.44 -32.75 -24.01
CA GLY A 36 -33.81 -31.37 -24.22
C GLY A 36 -33.88 -30.58 -22.90
N ALA A 37 -34.41 -31.21 -21.85
CA ALA A 37 -34.45 -30.60 -20.52
C ALA A 37 -33.04 -30.32 -19.97
N VAL A 38 -32.05 -31.19 -20.22
CA VAL A 38 -30.63 -30.96 -19.84
C VAL A 38 -30.08 -29.71 -20.58
N GLU A 39 -30.31 -29.61 -21.90
CA GLU A 39 -29.84 -28.48 -22.68
C GLU A 39 -30.49 -27.14 -22.23
N LEU A 40 -31.77 -27.21 -21.82
CA LEU A 40 -32.46 -26.02 -21.26
C LEU A 40 -31.88 -25.62 -19.91
N VAL A 41 -31.45 -26.54 -19.07
CA VAL A 41 -30.73 -26.23 -17.83
C VAL A 41 -29.41 -25.54 -18.16
N ASN A 42 -28.63 -26.11 -19.06
CA ASN A 42 -27.35 -25.52 -19.51
C ASN A 42 -27.55 -24.11 -20.09
N LEU A 43 -28.59 -23.92 -20.88
CA LEU A 43 -28.93 -22.60 -21.41
C LEU A 43 -29.30 -21.61 -20.29
N ASN A 44 -30.08 -22.02 -19.30
CA ASN A 44 -30.42 -21.17 -18.16
C ASN A 44 -29.17 -20.78 -17.35
N ILE A 45 -28.25 -21.72 -17.11
CA ILE A 45 -26.96 -21.43 -16.46
C ILE A 45 -26.17 -20.41 -17.28
N ALA A 46 -26.05 -20.61 -18.59
CA ALA A 46 -25.35 -19.67 -19.46
C ALA A 46 -25.98 -18.25 -19.48
N VAL A 47 -27.32 -18.17 -19.44
CA VAL A 47 -28.04 -16.89 -19.33
C VAL A 47 -27.77 -16.22 -17.98
N GLU A 48 -27.77 -16.96 -16.89
CA GLU A 48 -27.49 -16.46 -15.55
C GLU A 48 -26.04 -15.97 -15.43
N GLU A 49 -25.09 -16.72 -15.97
CA GLU A 49 -23.70 -16.30 -16.09
C GLU A 49 -23.55 -15.02 -16.93
N ALA A 50 -24.27 -14.93 -18.05
CA ALA A 50 -24.25 -13.76 -18.90
C ALA A 50 -24.82 -12.53 -18.19
N LEU A 51 -25.89 -12.68 -17.39
CA LEU A 51 -26.45 -11.63 -16.57
C LEU A 51 -25.48 -11.20 -15.48
N ASN A 52 -24.89 -12.14 -14.74
CA ASN A 52 -23.92 -11.86 -13.69
C ASN A 52 -22.67 -11.16 -14.26
N ASN A 53 -22.21 -11.56 -15.43
CA ASN A 53 -21.09 -10.92 -16.11
C ASN A 53 -21.47 -9.55 -16.73
N GLY A 54 -22.74 -9.22 -16.82
CA GLY A 54 -23.25 -7.93 -17.28
C GLY A 54 -23.08 -6.79 -16.27
N PHE A 55 -22.90 -7.10 -14.98
CA PHE A 55 -22.76 -6.12 -13.90
C PHE A 55 -21.38 -6.19 -13.27
N ALA A 56 -20.79 -5.03 -12.99
CA ALA A 56 -19.42 -4.98 -12.48
C ALA A 56 -19.25 -5.57 -11.07
N ASP A 57 -20.29 -5.57 -10.25
CA ASP A 57 -20.31 -6.15 -8.88
C ASP A 57 -20.21 -7.67 -8.89
N THR A 58 -20.79 -8.33 -9.92
CA THR A 58 -20.86 -9.79 -10.03
C THR A 58 -20.00 -10.36 -11.15
N ALA A 59 -19.48 -9.50 -12.05
CA ALA A 59 -18.70 -9.93 -13.20
C ALA A 59 -17.41 -10.67 -12.80
N SER A 60 -17.13 -11.77 -13.49
CA SER A 60 -15.84 -12.44 -13.40
C SER A 60 -14.71 -11.53 -13.92
N ARG A 61 -13.44 -11.79 -13.49
CA ARG A 61 -12.26 -10.97 -13.85
C ARG A 61 -12.23 -10.58 -15.32
N LYS A 62 -12.43 -11.55 -16.22
CA LYS A 62 -12.38 -11.34 -17.66
C LYS A 62 -13.39 -10.29 -18.15
N TYR A 63 -14.60 -10.30 -17.63
CA TYR A 63 -15.66 -9.36 -18.04
C TYR A 63 -15.53 -8.02 -17.31
N LEU A 64 -15.07 -8.03 -16.07
CA LEU A 64 -14.75 -6.81 -15.32
C LEU A 64 -13.67 -5.99 -16.05
N ILE A 65 -12.59 -6.65 -16.53
CA ILE A 65 -11.51 -5.99 -17.29
C ILE A 65 -12.11 -5.34 -18.57
N ARG A 66 -12.95 -6.06 -19.31
CA ARG A 66 -13.57 -5.50 -20.52
C ARG A 66 -14.45 -4.28 -20.22
N ARG A 67 -15.18 -4.33 -19.12
CA ARG A 67 -16.02 -3.21 -18.69
C ARG A 67 -15.21 -2.02 -18.20
N ALA A 68 -14.14 -2.27 -17.47
CA ALA A 68 -13.23 -1.23 -16.99
C ALA A 68 -12.45 -0.56 -18.14
N ALA A 69 -12.12 -1.33 -19.19
CA ALA A 69 -11.48 -0.81 -20.40
C ALA A 69 -12.33 0.26 -21.13
N GLU A 70 -13.66 0.20 -21.02
CA GLU A 70 -14.55 1.25 -21.54
C GLU A 70 -14.31 2.62 -20.87
N ARG A 71 -13.66 2.62 -19.70
CA ARG A 71 -13.27 3.81 -18.94
C ARG A 71 -11.76 4.07 -18.95
N GLY A 72 -11.02 3.33 -19.78
CA GLY A 72 -9.56 3.43 -19.85
C GLY A 72 -8.83 2.81 -18.65
N LEU A 73 -9.50 1.97 -17.84
CA LEU A 73 -8.90 1.27 -16.73
C LEU A 73 -8.48 -0.14 -17.12
N SER A 74 -7.30 -0.54 -16.67
CA SER A 74 -6.77 -1.90 -16.75
C SER A 74 -6.27 -2.35 -15.37
N PRO A 75 -6.22 -3.66 -15.09
CA PRO A 75 -5.55 -4.16 -13.89
C PRO A 75 -4.10 -3.71 -13.86
N GLN A 76 -3.59 -3.42 -12.65
CA GLN A 76 -2.17 -3.19 -12.47
C GLN A 76 -1.42 -4.49 -12.71
N ALA A 77 -0.40 -4.43 -13.58
CA ALA A 77 0.43 -5.59 -13.86
C ALA A 77 1.38 -5.87 -12.69
N ALA A 78 1.78 -7.13 -12.55
CA ALA A 78 2.83 -7.51 -11.60
C ALA A 78 4.10 -6.69 -11.86
N SER A 79 4.76 -6.23 -10.80
CA SER A 79 6.03 -5.50 -10.84
C SER A 79 7.17 -6.36 -10.31
N ALA A 80 8.39 -6.06 -10.74
CA ALA A 80 9.59 -6.80 -10.32
C ALA A 80 10.22 -6.14 -9.09
N ALA A 81 10.70 -6.96 -8.15
CA ALA A 81 11.48 -6.49 -7.01
C ALA A 81 12.84 -5.95 -7.46
N VAL A 82 13.29 -4.87 -6.84
CA VAL A 82 14.63 -4.31 -7.00
C VAL A 82 15.36 -4.41 -5.67
N LEU A 83 16.50 -5.08 -5.68
CA LEU A 83 17.34 -5.33 -4.51
C LEU A 83 18.68 -4.62 -4.65
N GLU A 84 19.33 -4.36 -3.52
CA GLU A 84 20.70 -3.89 -3.45
C GLU A 84 21.65 -5.09 -3.31
N LEU A 85 22.61 -5.18 -4.23
CA LEU A 85 23.67 -6.21 -4.23
C LEU A 85 25.00 -5.57 -3.87
N THR A 86 25.67 -6.12 -2.86
CA THR A 86 27.03 -5.75 -2.51
C THR A 86 28.01 -6.87 -2.90
N THR A 87 29.14 -6.51 -3.50
CA THR A 87 30.12 -7.44 -4.01
C THR A 87 31.50 -7.20 -3.40
N THR A 88 32.27 -8.27 -3.21
CA THR A 88 33.65 -8.23 -2.72
C THR A 88 34.54 -8.95 -3.75
N PRO A 89 35.70 -8.36 -4.15
CA PRO A 89 36.15 -6.99 -3.85
C PRO A 89 35.31 -5.90 -4.56
N ALA A 90 35.24 -4.71 -3.97
CA ALA A 90 34.42 -3.60 -4.46
C ALA A 90 34.94 -2.98 -5.78
N GLU A 91 36.20 -3.20 -6.10
CA GLU A 91 36.86 -2.65 -7.29
C GLU A 91 36.46 -3.36 -8.59
N ILE A 92 35.82 -4.53 -8.48
CA ILE A 92 35.44 -5.31 -9.66
C ILE A 92 34.26 -4.61 -10.33
N GLU A 93 34.40 -4.36 -11.63
CA GLU A 93 33.30 -3.89 -12.46
C GLU A 93 32.55 -5.07 -13.08
N ILE A 94 31.30 -5.21 -12.65
CA ILE A 94 30.40 -6.23 -13.19
C ILE A 94 29.51 -5.59 -14.26
N PRO A 95 29.46 -6.14 -15.47
CA PRO A 95 28.64 -5.59 -16.55
C PRO A 95 27.16 -5.56 -16.21
N LEU A 96 26.44 -4.54 -16.66
CA LEU A 96 24.99 -4.49 -16.60
C LEU A 96 24.40 -5.70 -17.34
N GLY A 97 23.31 -6.24 -16.83
CA GLY A 97 22.68 -7.45 -17.35
C GLY A 97 23.29 -8.76 -16.85
N THR A 98 24.40 -8.72 -16.09
CA THR A 98 24.91 -9.94 -15.44
C THR A 98 23.87 -10.49 -14.48
N ARG A 99 23.67 -11.82 -14.55
CA ARG A 99 22.58 -12.52 -13.85
C ARG A 99 23.08 -13.21 -12.60
N PHE A 100 22.28 -13.12 -11.54
CA PHE A 100 22.50 -13.78 -10.27
C PHE A 100 21.29 -14.61 -9.88
N SER A 101 21.52 -15.74 -9.22
CA SER A 101 20.46 -16.56 -8.62
C SER A 101 20.42 -16.29 -7.12
N ILE A 102 19.23 -16.00 -6.61
CA ILE A 102 18.94 -15.84 -5.19
C ILE A 102 17.76 -16.75 -4.88
N GLY A 103 18.01 -17.79 -4.09
CA GLY A 103 17.02 -18.85 -3.89
C GLY A 103 16.63 -19.52 -5.21
N ALA A 104 15.34 -19.49 -5.55
CA ALA A 104 14.77 -20.07 -6.78
C ALA A 104 14.62 -19.06 -7.93
N LEU A 105 14.94 -17.77 -7.70
CA LEU A 105 14.70 -16.69 -8.64
C LEU A 105 16.00 -16.13 -9.20
N ASN A 106 15.91 -15.56 -10.40
CA ASN A 106 17.02 -14.90 -11.07
C ASN A 106 16.83 -13.41 -11.07
N TYR A 107 17.96 -12.70 -10.92
CA TYR A 107 18.03 -11.25 -10.91
C TYR A 107 19.12 -10.78 -11.87
N ALA A 108 18.88 -9.67 -12.54
CA ALA A 108 19.86 -9.06 -13.45
C ALA A 108 20.32 -7.70 -12.91
N ILE A 109 21.59 -7.38 -13.03
CA ILE A 109 22.11 -6.04 -12.69
C ILE A 109 21.51 -5.02 -13.65
N THR A 110 20.83 -4.03 -13.09
CA THR A 110 20.21 -2.93 -13.87
C THR A 110 20.97 -1.62 -13.74
N LYS A 111 21.62 -1.40 -12.59
CA LYS A 111 22.36 -0.16 -12.37
C LYS A 111 23.55 -0.38 -11.41
N ARG A 112 24.64 0.38 -11.61
CA ARG A 112 25.73 0.52 -10.66
C ARG A 112 25.53 1.78 -9.83
N VAL A 113 25.46 1.62 -8.52
CA VAL A 113 25.24 2.75 -7.58
C VAL A 113 26.58 3.31 -7.10
N ALA A 114 27.49 2.42 -6.69
CA ALA A 114 28.83 2.76 -6.21
C ALA A 114 29.82 1.63 -6.53
N ALA A 115 31.08 1.77 -6.12
CA ALA A 115 32.05 0.69 -6.20
C ALA A 115 31.59 -0.49 -5.36
N GLY A 116 31.39 -1.65 -6.01
CA GLY A 116 30.92 -2.86 -5.36
C GLY A 116 29.44 -2.86 -4.95
N VAL A 117 28.64 -1.83 -5.31
CA VAL A 117 27.21 -1.74 -4.99
C VAL A 117 26.40 -1.59 -6.27
N TYR A 118 25.43 -2.49 -6.44
CA TYR A 118 24.60 -2.58 -7.65
C TYR A 118 23.12 -2.70 -7.29
N GLU A 119 22.27 -2.17 -8.16
CA GLU A 119 20.84 -2.48 -8.17
C GLU A 119 20.61 -3.69 -9.06
N ILE A 120 19.90 -4.70 -8.55
CA ILE A 120 19.51 -5.88 -9.28
C ILE A 120 18.00 -6.00 -9.32
N THR A 121 17.45 -6.35 -10.48
CA THR A 121 16.00 -6.49 -10.67
C THR A 121 15.65 -7.95 -10.88
N CYS A 122 14.61 -8.42 -10.21
CA CYS A 122 14.09 -9.78 -10.39
C CYS A 122 13.57 -9.97 -11.82
N GLU A 123 13.94 -11.09 -12.46
CA GLU A 123 13.42 -11.40 -13.80
C GLU A 123 11.97 -11.88 -13.78
N THR A 124 11.51 -12.37 -12.63
CA THR A 124 10.12 -12.80 -12.43
C THR A 124 9.37 -11.72 -11.64
N PRO A 125 8.37 -11.05 -12.24
CA PRO A 125 7.54 -10.10 -11.51
C PRO A 125 6.71 -10.81 -10.42
N GLY A 126 6.38 -10.08 -9.37
CA GLY A 126 5.56 -10.54 -8.26
C GLY A 126 6.23 -10.39 -6.90
N GLU A 127 5.45 -10.60 -5.86
CA GLU A 127 5.88 -10.51 -4.45
C GLU A 127 6.98 -11.55 -4.10
N ALA A 128 7.07 -12.64 -4.85
CA ALA A 128 8.07 -13.69 -4.62
C ALA A 128 9.51 -13.16 -4.69
N GLY A 129 9.75 -12.08 -5.42
CA GLY A 129 11.05 -11.41 -5.49
C GLY A 129 11.43 -10.61 -4.25
N ASN A 130 10.52 -10.42 -3.31
CA ASN A 130 10.76 -9.67 -2.07
C ASN A 130 11.42 -10.53 -0.98
N ASP A 131 11.24 -11.85 -1.09
CA ASP A 131 11.83 -12.80 -0.15
C ASP A 131 13.23 -13.19 -0.64
N TYR A 132 14.25 -12.52 -0.14
CA TYR A 132 15.63 -12.74 -0.49
C TYR A 132 16.44 -13.31 0.68
N SER A 133 17.37 -14.20 0.33
CA SER A 133 18.38 -14.69 1.25
C SER A 133 19.68 -13.91 1.07
N ASP A 134 20.50 -13.83 2.11
CA ASP A 134 21.81 -13.17 2.05
C ASP A 134 22.75 -13.80 1.02
N THR A 135 22.47 -15.03 0.57
CA THR A 135 23.31 -15.77 -0.37
C THR A 135 22.89 -15.53 -1.81
N CYS A 136 23.79 -14.95 -2.57
CA CYS A 136 23.65 -14.68 -3.99
C CYS A 136 24.72 -15.46 -4.78
N ILE A 137 24.34 -16.09 -5.88
CA ILE A 137 25.22 -16.89 -6.72
C ILE A 137 25.20 -16.35 -8.16
N PRO A 138 26.36 -15.96 -8.74
CA PRO A 138 26.39 -15.55 -10.15
C PRO A 138 26.06 -16.75 -11.03
N ILE A 139 25.18 -16.57 -12.01
CA ILE A 139 24.80 -17.63 -12.99
C ILE A 139 25.93 -17.83 -13.97
N GLU A 140 26.62 -16.75 -14.35
CA GLU A 140 27.80 -16.81 -15.21
C GLU A 140 29.04 -16.46 -14.40
N TYR A 141 30.16 -17.02 -14.78
CA TYR A 141 31.43 -16.77 -14.08
C TYR A 141 31.84 -15.30 -14.19
N VAL A 142 31.94 -14.63 -13.06
CA VAL A 142 32.45 -13.26 -12.94
C VAL A 142 33.89 -13.31 -12.44
N LYS A 143 34.82 -12.92 -13.31
CA LYS A 143 36.26 -12.98 -12.99
C LYS A 143 36.62 -12.07 -11.82
N GLY A 144 37.17 -12.67 -10.77
CA GLY A 144 37.67 -11.94 -9.61
C GLY A 144 36.61 -11.70 -8.51
N LEU A 145 35.33 -12.03 -8.73
CA LEU A 145 34.28 -11.96 -7.70
C LEU A 145 34.53 -13.05 -6.65
N GLU A 146 34.63 -12.64 -5.39
CA GLU A 146 34.82 -13.55 -4.25
C GLU A 146 33.49 -13.83 -3.56
N THR A 147 32.75 -12.76 -3.22
CA THR A 147 31.43 -12.87 -2.58
C THR A 147 30.46 -11.86 -3.14
N CYS A 148 29.18 -12.20 -3.10
CA CYS A 148 28.07 -11.29 -3.34
C CYS A 148 26.96 -11.55 -2.32
N THR A 149 26.40 -10.48 -1.78
CA THR A 149 25.34 -10.51 -0.78
C THR A 149 24.27 -9.48 -1.10
N VAL A 150 23.02 -9.79 -0.83
CA VAL A 150 21.92 -8.83 -0.92
C VAL A 150 21.81 -8.12 0.42
N THR A 151 21.80 -6.80 0.41
CA THR A 151 21.83 -5.96 1.61
C THR A 151 20.48 -5.31 1.89
N ALA A 152 19.67 -5.01 0.87
CA ALA A 152 18.38 -4.35 1.06
C ALA A 152 17.41 -4.64 -0.07
N LEU A 153 16.11 -4.56 0.25
CA LEU A 153 15.02 -4.44 -0.70
C LEU A 153 14.81 -2.95 -0.99
N LEU A 154 15.04 -2.52 -2.22
CA LEU A 154 14.91 -1.12 -2.62
C LEU A 154 13.51 -0.77 -3.11
N ILE A 155 12.95 -1.59 -3.97
CA ILE A 155 11.60 -1.45 -4.49
C ILE A 155 10.93 -2.82 -4.40
N PRO A 156 9.87 -2.95 -3.59
CA PRO A 156 9.12 -4.20 -3.53
C PRO A 156 8.48 -4.55 -4.88
N GLY A 157 8.55 -5.83 -5.25
CA GLY A 157 7.76 -6.38 -6.33
C GLY A 157 6.33 -6.66 -5.88
N GLU A 158 5.40 -6.54 -6.78
CA GLU A 158 3.97 -6.72 -6.52
C GLU A 158 3.37 -7.73 -7.50
N ASP A 159 2.43 -8.53 -7.02
CA ASP A 159 1.65 -9.40 -7.88
C ASP A 159 0.65 -8.61 -8.74
N GLU A 160 0.10 -9.24 -9.75
CA GLU A 160 -0.98 -8.65 -10.54
C GLU A 160 -2.17 -8.32 -9.63
N GLU A 161 -2.72 -7.12 -9.77
CA GLU A 161 -3.84 -6.63 -8.97
C GLU A 161 -4.98 -7.65 -8.85
N ALA A 162 -5.35 -7.99 -7.62
CA ALA A 162 -6.42 -8.94 -7.34
C ALA A 162 -7.77 -8.43 -7.85
N THR A 163 -8.64 -9.36 -8.27
CA THR A 163 -9.94 -9.02 -8.90
C THR A 163 -10.81 -8.11 -8.04
N GLU A 164 -10.84 -8.33 -6.73
CA GLU A 164 -11.68 -7.53 -5.83
C GLU A 164 -11.11 -6.12 -5.59
N ILE A 165 -9.77 -5.99 -5.55
CA ILE A 165 -9.09 -4.69 -5.47
C ILE A 165 -9.36 -3.89 -6.75
N PHE A 166 -9.23 -4.53 -7.91
CA PHE A 166 -9.55 -3.93 -9.20
C PHE A 166 -11.03 -3.53 -9.29
N ARG A 167 -11.94 -4.34 -8.76
CA ARG A 167 -13.38 -4.03 -8.70
C ARG A 167 -13.66 -2.78 -7.86
N GLN A 168 -13.05 -2.68 -6.69
CA GLN A 168 -13.17 -1.50 -5.83
C GLN A 168 -12.64 -0.25 -6.52
N ARG A 169 -11.48 -0.35 -7.18
CA ARG A 169 -10.88 0.75 -7.95
C ARG A 169 -11.76 1.18 -9.13
N TYR A 170 -12.39 0.23 -9.82
CA TYR A 170 -13.38 0.53 -10.86
C TYR A 170 -14.57 1.33 -10.29
N PHE A 171 -15.15 0.90 -9.18
CA PHE A 171 -16.26 1.63 -8.55
C PHE A 171 -15.82 3.01 -8.03
N SER A 172 -14.65 3.13 -7.44
CA SER A 172 -14.09 4.42 -7.03
C SER A 172 -13.97 5.37 -8.20
N SER A 173 -13.54 4.89 -9.38
CA SER A 173 -13.43 5.69 -10.59
C SER A 173 -14.79 6.25 -11.11
N LEU A 174 -15.91 5.58 -10.75
CA LEU A 174 -17.24 6.08 -11.10
C LEU A 174 -17.63 7.32 -10.30
N HIS A 175 -17.10 7.45 -9.08
CA HIS A 175 -17.38 8.55 -8.17
C HIS A 175 -16.31 9.64 -8.23
N ALA A 176 -15.15 9.34 -8.83
CA ALA A 176 -14.07 10.30 -9.01
C ALA A 176 -14.52 11.45 -9.92
N GLN A 177 -14.55 12.65 -9.38
CA GLN A 177 -14.76 13.84 -10.18
C GLN A 177 -13.48 14.16 -10.93
N ALA A 178 -13.56 14.29 -12.25
CA ALA A 178 -12.45 14.53 -13.16
C ALA A 178 -11.89 15.96 -13.08
N PHE A 179 -11.53 16.43 -11.88
CA PHE A 179 -10.76 17.65 -11.69
C PHE A 179 -9.33 17.26 -11.36
N GLY A 180 -8.41 17.37 -12.34
CA GLY A 180 -7.00 17.08 -12.13
C GLY A 180 -6.39 17.95 -11.04
N GLY A 181 -5.58 17.33 -10.15
CA GLY A 181 -4.83 18.02 -9.10
C GLY A 181 -5.55 18.18 -7.76
N ASN A 182 -6.67 17.53 -7.53
CA ASN A 182 -7.27 17.43 -6.20
C ASN A 182 -6.58 16.33 -5.37
N ARG A 183 -6.88 16.26 -4.06
CA ARG A 183 -6.29 15.26 -3.16
C ARG A 183 -6.50 13.83 -3.65
N GLN A 184 -7.70 13.51 -4.12
CA GLN A 184 -8.06 12.19 -4.58
C GLN A 184 -7.28 11.78 -5.84
N ASP A 185 -7.09 12.70 -6.78
CA ASP A 185 -6.31 12.47 -8.00
C ASP A 185 -4.84 12.14 -7.68
N TYR A 186 -4.24 12.82 -6.68
CA TYR A 186 -2.91 12.46 -6.19
C TYR A 186 -2.88 11.08 -5.55
N ILE A 187 -3.85 10.75 -4.68
CA ILE A 187 -3.92 9.42 -4.04
C ILE A 187 -4.01 8.32 -5.09
N GLU A 188 -4.89 8.47 -6.07
CA GLU A 188 -5.07 7.46 -7.13
C GLU A 188 -3.83 7.31 -8.01
N LYS A 189 -3.23 8.41 -8.45
CA LYS A 189 -2.04 8.38 -9.32
C LYS A 189 -0.80 7.87 -8.60
N VAL A 190 -0.62 8.24 -7.34
CA VAL A 190 0.53 7.81 -6.54
C VAL A 190 0.43 6.33 -6.19
N ASN A 191 -0.74 5.87 -5.74
CA ASN A 191 -0.97 4.45 -5.45
C ASN A 191 -0.97 3.55 -6.71
N ALA A 192 -1.05 4.14 -7.90
CA ALA A 192 -0.91 3.39 -9.16
C ALA A 192 0.55 3.12 -9.54
N ILE A 193 1.51 3.73 -8.86
CA ILE A 193 2.94 3.52 -9.13
C ILE A 193 3.43 2.29 -8.35
N PRO A 194 4.02 1.30 -9.03
CA PRO A 194 4.52 0.10 -8.38
C PRO A 194 5.49 0.40 -7.25
N GLY A 195 5.40 -0.35 -6.17
CA GLY A 195 6.23 -0.19 -4.97
C GLY A 195 5.64 0.76 -3.92
N VAL A 196 4.51 1.43 -4.20
CA VAL A 196 3.83 2.32 -3.25
C VAL A 196 2.62 1.62 -2.64
N GLY A 197 2.60 1.52 -1.30
CA GLY A 197 1.48 0.90 -0.56
C GLY A 197 0.45 1.90 -0.06
N ALA A 198 0.88 3.10 0.31
CA ALA A 198 -0.02 4.13 0.81
C ALA A 198 0.58 5.53 0.64
N VAL A 199 -0.28 6.55 0.57
CA VAL A 199 0.13 7.95 0.46
C VAL A 199 -0.75 8.88 1.30
N LYS A 200 -0.12 9.83 1.99
CA LYS A 200 -0.78 11.01 2.55
C LYS A 200 -0.49 12.23 1.71
N VAL A 201 -1.52 13.02 1.43
CA VAL A 201 -1.45 14.22 0.60
C VAL A 201 -1.73 15.45 1.45
N TYR A 202 -0.76 16.34 1.53
CA TYR A 202 -0.88 17.59 2.29
C TYR A 202 -0.78 18.79 1.37
N ARG A 203 -1.59 19.79 1.63
CA ARG A 203 -1.31 21.14 1.15
C ARG A 203 -0.09 21.63 1.93
N ALA A 204 0.99 21.90 1.23
CA ALA A 204 2.21 22.36 1.88
C ALA A 204 2.17 23.86 2.11
N TRP A 205 2.38 24.22 3.36
CA TRP A 205 2.73 25.54 3.82
C TRP A 205 3.77 25.38 4.91
N ASN A 206 5.03 25.32 4.54
CA ASN A 206 6.12 25.22 5.49
C ASN A 206 7.46 25.54 4.81
N SER A 207 8.53 25.56 5.59
CA SER A 207 9.90 25.80 5.13
C SER A 207 10.41 24.78 4.11
N ASP A 208 9.77 23.62 3.95
CA ASP A 208 10.26 22.57 3.06
C ASP A 208 9.92 22.84 1.60
N ILE A 209 8.76 23.50 1.37
CA ILE A 209 8.24 23.78 0.01
C ILE A 209 7.90 25.24 -0.15
N ALA A 210 7.20 25.83 0.81
CA ALA A 210 6.97 27.26 0.82
C ALA A 210 8.32 27.96 1.01
N PRO A 211 8.64 28.96 0.19
CA PRO A 211 9.88 29.69 0.38
C PRO A 211 9.87 30.31 1.78
N ALA A 212 10.79 29.87 2.63
CA ALA A 212 10.97 30.46 3.97
C ALA A 212 11.19 31.99 3.88
N SER A 213 11.68 32.46 2.72
CA SER A 213 11.82 33.87 2.37
C SER A 213 10.50 34.63 2.24
N LEU A 214 9.34 33.94 2.14
CA LEU A 214 8.02 34.60 2.16
C LEU A 214 7.46 34.77 3.58
N LEU A 215 8.08 34.15 4.59
CA LEU A 215 7.72 34.36 5.98
C LEU A 215 8.41 35.66 6.44
N PRO A 216 7.67 36.69 6.82
CA PRO A 216 8.28 37.89 7.35
C PRO A 216 9.07 37.55 8.62
N PRO A 217 10.25 38.18 8.84
CA PRO A 217 10.99 38.02 10.09
C PRO A 217 10.15 38.40 11.30
N GLU A 218 10.44 37.80 12.45
CA GLU A 218 9.79 38.13 13.70
C GLU A 218 9.99 39.63 14.03
N GLY A 219 8.92 40.32 14.43
CA GLY A 219 8.94 41.77 14.73
C GLY A 219 8.73 42.67 13.51
N THR A 220 8.43 42.10 12.31
CA THR A 220 8.14 42.93 11.12
C THR A 220 6.95 43.82 11.30
N ASP A 221 5.92 43.43 12.03
CA ASP A 221 4.75 44.20 12.40
C ASP A 221 5.14 45.45 13.23
N ALA A 222 5.89 45.23 14.28
CA ALA A 222 6.39 46.33 15.13
C ALA A 222 7.31 47.30 14.36
N TRP A 223 8.11 46.79 13.42
CA TRP A 223 8.95 47.62 12.58
C TRP A 223 8.13 48.43 11.56
N LEU A 224 7.09 47.86 10.96
CA LEU A 224 6.17 48.56 10.05
C LEU A 224 5.48 49.75 10.74
N GLU A 225 5.16 49.66 12.04
CA GLU A 225 4.62 50.73 12.84
C GLU A 225 5.56 51.95 12.97
N THR A 226 6.87 51.69 12.87
CA THR A 226 7.90 52.76 13.05
C THR A 226 8.23 53.49 11.76
N LEU A 227 7.75 53.05 10.59
CA LEU A 227 8.09 53.65 9.30
C LEU A 227 7.30 54.95 9.04
N PRO A 228 7.96 56.13 8.93
CA PRO A 228 7.27 57.36 8.59
C PRO A 228 6.94 57.43 7.09
N GLY A 229 5.79 57.99 6.75
CA GLY A 229 5.43 58.35 5.37
C GLY A 229 4.85 57.21 4.52
N ILE A 230 4.54 56.06 5.10
CA ILE A 230 3.80 55.01 4.38
C ILE A 230 2.31 55.39 4.41
N PRO A 231 1.63 55.41 3.24
CA PRO A 231 0.18 55.55 3.19
C PRO A 231 -0.53 54.48 4.00
N GLU A 232 -1.58 54.85 4.73
CA GLU A 232 -2.32 53.98 5.63
C GLU A 232 -2.87 52.72 4.91
N GLU A 233 -3.27 52.85 3.65
CA GLU A 233 -3.75 51.74 2.83
C GLU A 233 -2.66 50.71 2.58
N ILE A 234 -1.41 51.15 2.37
CA ILE A 234 -0.26 50.24 2.14
C ILE A 234 0.12 49.56 3.47
N LYS A 235 0.07 50.30 4.59
CA LYS A 235 0.33 49.75 5.91
C LYS A 235 -0.68 48.65 6.24
N ASN A 236 -1.96 48.89 6.06
CA ASN A 236 -3.02 47.88 6.28
C ASN A 236 -2.87 46.64 5.38
N LEU A 237 -2.41 46.82 4.13
CA LEU A 237 -2.10 45.72 3.25
C LEU A 237 -0.94 44.87 3.78
N LEU A 238 0.17 45.50 4.18
CA LEU A 238 1.35 44.83 4.72
C LEU A 238 1.04 44.09 6.03
N ASP A 239 0.28 44.71 6.93
CA ASP A 239 -0.18 44.08 8.17
C ASP A 239 -1.07 42.86 7.90
N THR A 240 -1.98 42.97 6.93
CA THR A 240 -2.84 41.85 6.52
C THR A 240 -2.00 40.70 5.97
N MET A 241 -1.02 41.01 5.13
CA MET A 241 -0.10 40.01 4.57
C MET A 241 0.77 39.36 5.66
N TYR A 242 1.31 40.16 6.59
CA TYR A 242 2.07 39.67 7.73
C TYR A 242 1.25 38.72 8.61
N LEU A 243 0.04 39.12 8.99
CA LEU A 243 -0.86 38.29 9.79
C LEU A 243 -1.24 37.00 9.06
N ALA A 244 -1.49 37.09 7.76
CA ALA A 244 -1.79 35.87 6.94
C ALA A 244 -0.59 34.93 6.88
N ALA A 245 0.62 35.48 6.75
CA ALA A 245 1.85 34.67 6.74
C ALA A 245 2.13 34.04 8.11
N SER A 246 2.10 34.83 9.19
CA SER A 246 2.37 34.38 10.56
C SER A 246 1.36 33.32 11.05
N GLN A 247 0.11 33.41 10.59
CA GLN A 247 -0.93 32.41 10.89
C GLN A 247 -0.96 31.23 9.92
N SER A 248 0.04 31.08 9.06
CA SER A 248 0.10 30.05 8.01
C SER A 248 -1.15 30.03 7.10
N LYS A 249 -1.78 31.18 6.91
CA LYS A 249 -2.93 31.35 6.01
C LYS A 249 -2.54 31.82 4.61
N LEU A 250 -1.38 32.45 4.49
CA LEU A 250 -0.80 32.78 3.20
C LEU A 250 -0.24 31.50 2.60
N THR A 251 -0.84 30.99 1.54
CA THR A 251 -0.37 29.79 0.86
C THR A 251 0.21 30.15 -0.51
N VAL A 252 1.34 29.57 -0.84
CA VAL A 252 1.79 29.53 -2.24
C VAL A 252 0.88 28.51 -2.94
N GLY A 253 0.04 28.97 -3.86
CA GLY A 253 -0.86 28.10 -4.60
C GLY A 253 -0.07 27.01 -5.33
N GLY A 254 -0.63 25.78 -5.34
CA GLY A 254 -0.05 24.66 -6.06
C GLY A 254 1.11 23.93 -5.35
N THR A 255 1.42 24.21 -4.08
CA THR A 255 2.42 23.43 -3.34
C THR A 255 1.80 22.21 -2.66
N VAL A 256 2.36 21.02 -2.89
CA VAL A 256 1.87 19.73 -2.38
C VAL A 256 3.01 18.95 -1.74
N LYS A 257 2.77 18.43 -0.54
CA LYS A 257 3.64 17.46 0.12
C LYS A 257 2.99 16.09 0.06
N LEU A 258 3.70 15.11 -0.44
CA LEU A 258 3.31 13.71 -0.42
C LEU A 258 4.20 12.97 0.57
N VAL A 259 3.59 12.14 1.40
CA VAL A 259 4.32 11.20 2.27
C VAL A 259 3.85 9.81 1.91
N ILE A 260 4.79 8.93 1.58
CA ILE A 260 4.50 7.59 1.07
C ILE A 260 4.99 6.49 2.01
N LEU A 261 4.33 5.34 1.95
CA LEU A 261 4.81 4.04 2.41
C LEU A 261 5.10 3.16 1.20
N ASP A 262 5.99 2.21 1.35
CA ASP A 262 6.19 1.17 0.33
C ASP A 262 5.03 0.16 0.32
N SER A 263 4.99 -0.74 -0.68
CA SER A 263 3.93 -1.74 -0.81
C SER A 263 3.91 -2.78 0.30
N THR A 264 4.98 -2.89 1.11
CA THR A 264 5.00 -3.71 2.33
C THR A 264 4.50 -2.97 3.58
N LEU A 265 4.02 -1.72 3.41
CA LEU A 265 3.62 -0.79 4.48
C LEU A 265 4.77 -0.45 5.45
N SER A 266 5.97 -0.37 4.92
CA SER A 266 7.19 -0.02 5.64
C SER A 266 7.74 1.33 5.17
N LYS A 267 8.79 1.82 5.82
CA LYS A 267 9.52 3.02 5.38
C LYS A 267 10.08 2.79 3.97
N PRO A 268 9.75 3.64 2.99
CA PRO A 268 10.27 3.49 1.63
C PRO A 268 11.78 3.76 1.58
N SER A 269 12.46 3.07 0.66
CA SER A 269 13.87 3.35 0.36
C SER A 269 14.03 4.72 -0.30
N SER A 270 15.22 5.31 -0.20
CA SER A 270 15.55 6.56 -0.91
C SER A 270 15.36 6.42 -2.42
N THR A 271 15.67 5.24 -2.98
CA THR A 271 15.49 4.94 -4.41
C THR A 271 14.01 5.03 -4.83
N LEU A 272 13.09 4.49 -4.01
CA LEU A 272 11.66 4.60 -4.28
C LEU A 272 11.19 6.05 -4.18
N VAL A 273 11.62 6.79 -3.17
CA VAL A 273 11.27 8.22 -3.02
C VAL A 273 11.78 9.06 -4.19
N GLU A 274 13.01 8.82 -4.68
CA GLU A 274 13.56 9.51 -5.85
C GLU A 274 12.83 9.15 -7.15
N LEU A 275 12.48 7.88 -7.33
CA LEU A 275 11.65 7.42 -8.45
C LEU A 275 10.30 8.14 -8.44
N MET A 276 9.65 8.20 -7.28
CA MET A 276 8.37 8.88 -7.10
C MET A 276 8.48 10.38 -7.38
N GLN A 277 9.52 11.05 -6.85
CA GLN A 277 9.76 12.47 -7.10
C GLN A 277 9.94 12.74 -8.59
N THR A 278 10.72 11.92 -9.28
CA THR A 278 10.97 12.08 -10.72
C THR A 278 9.72 11.82 -11.55
N THR A 279 8.91 10.84 -11.15
CA THR A 279 7.67 10.47 -11.87
C THR A 279 6.57 11.50 -11.69
N ILE A 280 6.43 12.06 -10.47
CA ILE A 280 5.34 12.98 -10.14
C ILE A 280 5.68 14.41 -10.55
N ASP A 281 6.82 14.92 -10.12
CA ASP A 281 7.29 16.28 -10.41
C ASP A 281 8.82 16.31 -10.44
N PRO A 282 9.44 16.22 -11.64
CA PRO A 282 10.89 16.23 -11.79
C PRO A 282 11.50 17.48 -11.18
N THR A 283 12.47 17.32 -10.27
CA THR A 283 13.05 18.43 -9.48
C THR A 283 13.65 19.54 -10.36
N GLN A 284 14.20 19.20 -11.53
CA GLN A 284 14.80 20.19 -12.45
C GLN A 284 13.76 21.10 -13.11
N ASN A 285 12.52 20.62 -13.26
CA ASN A 285 11.42 21.28 -13.95
C ASN A 285 10.17 21.32 -13.05
N ALA A 286 10.38 21.53 -11.75
CA ALA A 286 9.31 21.51 -10.78
C ALA A 286 8.20 22.53 -11.11
N GLY A 287 6.97 22.06 -11.16
CA GLY A 287 5.79 22.87 -11.48
C GLY A 287 5.52 23.07 -12.97
N GLU A 288 6.36 22.56 -13.88
CA GLU A 288 6.15 22.68 -15.33
C GLU A 288 5.13 21.67 -15.90
N GLY A 289 4.69 20.70 -15.07
CA GLY A 289 3.72 19.68 -15.49
C GLY A 289 4.30 18.64 -16.45
N LEU A 290 5.61 18.38 -16.37
CA LEU A 290 6.27 17.35 -17.17
C LEU A 290 6.14 15.94 -16.57
N GLY A 291 5.73 15.83 -15.31
CA GLY A 291 5.40 14.59 -14.65
C GLY A 291 3.88 14.37 -14.56
N LEU A 292 3.46 13.62 -13.53
CA LEU A 292 2.03 13.39 -13.27
C LEU A 292 1.32 14.59 -12.61
N ALA A 293 2.10 15.48 -11.98
CA ALA A 293 1.57 16.68 -11.34
C ALA A 293 1.07 17.69 -12.39
N PRO A 294 -0.05 18.38 -12.13
CA PRO A 294 -0.52 19.44 -13.02
C PRO A 294 0.44 20.64 -13.08
N ILE A 295 0.39 21.38 -14.18
CA ILE A 295 1.13 22.64 -14.33
C ILE A 295 0.81 23.58 -13.16
N GLY A 296 1.85 24.19 -12.58
CA GLY A 296 1.76 25.08 -11.44
C GLY A 296 1.72 24.37 -10.07
N HIS A 297 1.76 23.02 -10.05
CA HIS A 297 1.89 22.27 -8.81
C HIS A 297 3.35 21.87 -8.59
N VAL A 298 3.96 22.43 -7.55
CA VAL A 298 5.27 22.03 -7.06
C VAL A 298 5.07 20.95 -6.00
N VAL A 299 5.53 19.73 -6.30
CA VAL A 299 5.30 18.57 -5.45
C VAL A 299 6.62 18.11 -4.83
N LYS A 300 6.60 17.83 -3.52
CA LYS A 300 7.69 17.19 -2.81
C LYS A 300 7.23 15.87 -2.21
N VAL A 301 8.01 14.82 -2.48
CA VAL A 301 7.77 13.46 -2.01
C VAL A 301 8.73 13.14 -0.87
N TYR A 302 8.17 12.62 0.22
CA TYR A 302 8.88 12.15 1.40
C TYR A 302 8.48 10.71 1.72
N GLY A 303 9.38 9.94 2.29
CA GLY A 303 9.04 8.69 2.93
C GLY A 303 8.46 8.93 4.33
N ALA A 304 7.55 8.08 4.77
CA ALA A 304 7.19 8.02 6.17
C ALA A 304 8.40 7.54 7.00
N ASP A 305 8.53 8.06 8.21
CA ASP A 305 9.58 7.65 9.12
C ASP A 305 9.07 6.61 10.13
N GLU A 306 10.00 5.83 10.67
CA GLU A 306 9.72 4.80 11.66
C GLU A 306 9.92 5.33 13.07
N GLU A 307 9.00 5.00 13.97
CA GLU A 307 9.12 5.28 15.39
C GLU A 307 9.22 3.96 16.16
N VAL A 308 10.38 3.70 16.77
CA VAL A 308 10.65 2.46 17.49
C VAL A 308 9.91 2.46 18.83
N ILE A 309 9.14 1.40 19.06
CA ILE A 309 8.35 1.20 20.27
C ILE A 309 8.90 0.02 21.05
N ASN A 310 9.45 0.32 22.20
CA ASN A 310 9.91 -0.69 23.17
C ASN A 310 8.74 -1.03 24.10
N LEU A 311 8.56 -2.31 24.33
CA LEU A 311 7.51 -2.86 25.20
C LEU A 311 8.12 -3.39 26.49
N ASP A 312 7.50 -3.08 27.60
CA ASP A 312 7.81 -3.64 28.92
C ASP A 312 6.48 -4.03 29.60
N PHE A 313 6.34 -5.30 30.02
CA PHE A 313 5.09 -5.77 30.62
C PHE A 313 5.30 -6.97 31.54
N ALA A 314 4.34 -7.18 32.42
CA ALA A 314 4.24 -8.39 33.22
C ALA A 314 3.45 -9.45 32.45
N VAL A 315 4.00 -10.68 32.32
CA VAL A 315 3.36 -11.78 31.60
C VAL A 315 3.08 -12.97 32.55
N TYR A 316 1.90 -13.55 32.39
CA TYR A 316 1.47 -14.76 33.07
C TYR A 316 1.38 -15.89 32.05
N CYS A 317 2.34 -16.81 32.08
CA CYS A 317 2.36 -17.96 31.18
C CYS A 317 1.61 -19.16 31.78
N ARG A 318 1.10 -20.03 30.89
CA ARG A 318 0.51 -21.32 31.30
C ARG A 318 1.55 -22.16 32.03
N ARG A 319 1.11 -22.91 33.03
CA ARG A 319 1.98 -23.79 33.81
C ARG A 319 2.79 -24.71 32.88
N GLY A 320 4.09 -24.64 32.99
CA GLY A 320 5.04 -25.43 32.19
C GLY A 320 5.60 -24.71 30.95
N LEU A 321 5.20 -23.47 30.70
CA LEU A 321 5.80 -22.60 29.67
C LEU A 321 6.53 -21.45 30.35
N ALA A 322 7.69 -21.11 29.81
CA ALA A 322 8.44 -19.92 30.18
C ALA A 322 8.23 -18.81 29.12
N TRP A 323 8.67 -17.60 29.43
CA TRP A 323 8.59 -16.48 28.45
C TRP A 323 9.33 -16.80 27.15
N GLU A 324 10.48 -17.46 27.26
CA GLU A 324 11.32 -17.85 26.13
C GLU A 324 10.60 -18.76 25.13
N ASP A 325 9.60 -19.52 25.60
CA ASP A 325 8.82 -20.42 24.73
C ASP A 325 7.75 -19.69 23.90
N VAL A 326 7.36 -18.47 24.31
CA VAL A 326 6.28 -17.70 23.69
C VAL A 326 6.72 -16.35 23.15
N CYS A 327 7.95 -15.93 23.37
CA CYS A 327 8.45 -14.60 23.04
C CYS A 327 8.37 -14.28 21.54
N ASP A 328 8.71 -15.23 20.68
CA ASP A 328 8.65 -15.03 19.20
C ASP A 328 7.21 -14.88 18.73
N ALA A 329 6.30 -15.71 19.25
CA ALA A 329 4.88 -15.59 18.94
C ALA A 329 4.27 -14.28 19.46
N ALA A 330 4.70 -13.82 20.65
CA ALA A 330 4.31 -12.54 21.21
C ALA A 330 4.80 -11.36 20.34
N ALA A 331 6.08 -11.44 19.90
CA ALA A 331 6.63 -10.45 18.98
C ALA A 331 5.86 -10.42 17.64
N GLY A 332 5.47 -11.59 17.12
CA GLY A 332 4.62 -11.71 15.95
C GLY A 332 3.29 -11.02 16.13
N ALA A 333 2.56 -11.32 17.22
CA ALA A 333 1.26 -10.73 17.51
C ALA A 333 1.30 -9.19 17.64
N VAL A 334 2.37 -8.64 18.21
CA VAL A 334 2.54 -7.18 18.28
C VAL A 334 2.85 -6.59 16.91
N LYS A 335 3.67 -7.25 16.10
CA LYS A 335 3.95 -6.82 14.71
C LYS A 335 2.68 -6.82 13.87
N ASP A 336 1.81 -7.81 14.04
CA ASP A 336 0.51 -7.87 13.36
C ASP A 336 -0.38 -6.68 13.74
N TYR A 337 -0.44 -6.34 15.03
CA TYR A 337 -1.15 -5.13 15.47
C TYR A 337 -0.55 -3.84 14.86
N PHE A 338 0.77 -3.71 14.83
CA PHE A 338 1.41 -2.55 14.23
C PHE A 338 1.14 -2.46 12.73
N ARG A 339 1.10 -3.60 12.04
CA ARG A 339 0.74 -3.68 10.63
C ARG A 339 -0.72 -3.27 10.39
N GLU A 340 -1.67 -3.76 11.20
CA GLU A 340 -3.06 -3.32 11.15
C GLU A 340 -3.20 -1.81 11.37
N LEU A 341 -2.45 -1.26 12.35
CA LEU A 341 -2.45 0.16 12.61
C LEU A 341 -1.89 0.96 11.43
N THR A 342 -0.82 0.46 10.79
CA THR A 342 -0.20 1.08 9.62
C THR A 342 -1.12 1.00 8.38
N GLN A 343 -1.92 -0.05 8.23
CA GLN A 343 -2.92 -0.13 7.15
C GLN A 343 -3.92 1.03 7.19
N SER A 344 -4.26 1.52 8.39
CA SER A 344 -5.15 2.68 8.56
C SER A 344 -4.44 4.03 8.50
N TRP A 345 -3.11 4.05 8.31
CA TRP A 345 -2.30 5.26 8.38
C TRP A 345 -2.72 6.32 7.36
N ALA A 346 -2.96 5.95 6.11
CA ALA A 346 -3.33 6.88 5.05
C ALA A 346 -4.71 7.54 5.29
N ASP A 347 -5.64 6.83 5.91
CA ASP A 347 -7.01 7.27 6.16
C ASP A 347 -7.14 8.05 7.49
N THR A 348 -6.10 8.04 8.33
CA THR A 348 -6.10 8.71 9.62
C THR A 348 -5.65 10.16 9.46
N ASP A 349 -6.53 11.10 9.79
CA ASP A 349 -6.17 12.51 9.92
C ASP A 349 -5.35 12.73 11.21
N GLY A 350 -4.03 12.90 11.05
CA GLY A 350 -3.11 13.13 12.16
C GLY A 350 -2.21 11.94 12.49
N PRO A 351 -1.51 11.98 13.65
CA PRO A 351 -0.60 10.94 14.07
C PRO A 351 -1.32 9.68 14.51
N LEU A 352 -0.69 8.52 14.29
CA LEU A 352 -1.18 7.25 14.80
C LEU A 352 -1.05 7.19 16.33
N ILE A 353 -1.94 6.43 16.97
CA ILE A 353 -1.92 6.21 18.42
C ILE A 353 -1.80 4.72 18.69
N VAL A 354 -0.69 4.31 19.29
CA VAL A 354 -0.51 2.95 19.80
C VAL A 354 -1.21 2.84 21.16
N ARG A 355 -2.20 1.97 21.25
CA ARG A 355 -3.02 1.81 22.45
C ARG A 355 -2.55 0.61 23.25
N VAL A 356 -2.28 0.81 24.54
CA VAL A 356 -1.88 -0.24 25.48
C VAL A 356 -2.87 -1.39 25.45
N ALA A 357 -4.17 -1.11 25.55
CA ALA A 357 -5.20 -2.15 25.56
C ALA A 357 -5.23 -3.01 24.28
N GLN A 358 -4.87 -2.45 23.12
CA GLN A 358 -4.77 -3.21 21.87
C GLN A 358 -3.52 -4.10 21.87
N VAL A 359 -2.38 -3.60 22.34
CA VAL A 359 -1.18 -4.41 22.52
C VAL A 359 -1.46 -5.60 23.42
N GLU A 360 -2.08 -5.37 24.59
CA GLU A 360 -2.46 -6.44 25.53
C GLU A 360 -3.45 -7.42 24.89
N SER A 361 -4.44 -6.93 24.14
CA SER A 361 -5.39 -7.79 23.41
C SER A 361 -4.70 -8.72 22.44
N HIS A 362 -3.74 -8.21 21.65
CA HIS A 362 -2.99 -9.03 20.69
C HIS A 362 -2.05 -10.03 21.40
N LEU A 363 -1.40 -9.62 22.49
CA LEU A 363 -0.58 -10.54 23.30
C LEU A 363 -1.41 -11.68 23.89
N LEU A 364 -2.64 -11.43 24.32
CA LEU A 364 -3.55 -12.45 24.85
C LEU A 364 -4.06 -13.46 23.79
N THR A 365 -3.88 -13.17 22.50
CA THR A 365 -4.17 -14.15 21.45
C THR A 365 -3.11 -15.25 21.33
N VAL A 366 -1.92 -15.03 21.90
CA VAL A 366 -0.81 -15.96 21.81
C VAL A 366 -1.04 -17.20 22.67
N PRO A 367 -1.03 -18.41 22.09
CA PRO A 367 -1.21 -19.63 22.85
C PRO A 367 -0.11 -19.79 23.93
N GLY A 368 -0.52 -19.87 25.17
CA GLY A 368 0.40 -20.01 26.30
C GLY A 368 0.50 -18.77 27.20
N ILE A 369 0.09 -17.61 26.74
CA ILE A 369 -0.11 -16.41 27.55
C ILE A 369 -1.51 -16.47 28.18
N LEU A 370 -1.60 -16.32 29.49
CA LEU A 370 -2.86 -16.34 30.23
C LEU A 370 -3.33 -14.93 30.56
N ASP A 371 -2.38 -14.07 30.92
CA ASP A 371 -2.67 -12.68 31.29
C ASP A 371 -1.46 -11.80 31.05
N VAL A 372 -1.72 -10.50 30.83
CA VAL A 372 -0.71 -9.46 30.62
C VAL A 372 -1.11 -8.25 31.46
N GLY A 373 -0.16 -7.62 32.09
CA GLY A 373 -0.42 -6.42 32.89
C GLY A 373 0.78 -5.51 32.98
N ARG A 374 0.56 -4.30 33.49
CA ARG A 374 1.57 -3.25 33.61
C ARG A 374 2.34 -2.99 32.31
N THR A 375 1.60 -2.93 31.20
CA THR A 375 2.19 -2.74 29.89
C THR A 375 2.62 -1.28 29.71
N ALA A 376 3.90 -1.08 29.49
CA ALA A 376 4.51 0.21 29.23
C ALA A 376 5.02 0.28 27.78
N LEU A 377 4.71 1.40 27.11
CA LEU A 377 5.21 1.76 25.79
C LEU A 377 6.29 2.84 25.95
N ASN A 378 7.52 2.54 25.53
CA ASN A 378 8.67 3.43 25.73
C ASN A 378 8.79 3.94 27.19
N GLY A 379 8.55 3.05 28.17
CA GLY A 379 8.61 3.33 29.61
C GLY A 379 7.42 4.08 30.20
N ARG A 380 6.29 4.22 29.47
CA ARG A 380 5.06 4.86 29.95
C ARG A 380 3.88 3.91 29.90
N GLU A 381 3.18 3.74 31.03
CA GLU A 381 1.95 2.95 31.12
C GLU A 381 0.73 3.73 30.58
N SER A 382 0.85 4.24 29.35
CA SER A 382 -0.20 5.00 28.69
C SER A 382 -0.12 4.87 27.18
N ASN A 383 -1.21 5.16 26.47
CA ASN A 383 -1.22 5.20 25.03
C ASN A 383 -0.12 6.13 24.49
N LEU A 384 0.55 5.70 23.44
CA LEU A 384 1.62 6.46 22.80
C LEU A 384 1.10 7.07 21.50
N THR A 385 1.12 8.40 21.41
CA THR A 385 0.87 9.13 20.17
C THR A 385 2.18 9.27 19.43
N LEU A 386 2.25 8.76 18.21
CA LEU A 386 3.45 8.85 17.38
C LEU A 386 3.67 10.27 16.88
N THR A 387 4.86 10.56 16.41
CA THR A 387 5.15 11.76 15.64
C THR A 387 4.33 11.76 14.34
N SER A 388 3.97 12.93 13.82
CA SER A 388 3.24 13.02 12.55
C SER A 388 4.01 12.32 11.42
N ASP A 389 3.28 11.61 10.57
CA ASP A 389 3.80 10.87 9.42
C ASP A 389 4.72 9.68 9.77
N HIS A 390 4.83 9.29 11.04
CA HIS A 390 5.58 8.12 11.48
C HIS A 390 4.69 6.87 11.54
N ILE A 391 5.33 5.71 11.38
CA ILE A 391 4.72 4.39 11.55
C ILE A 391 5.39 3.65 12.72
N PRO A 392 4.65 2.79 13.45
CA PRO A 392 5.20 2.07 14.59
C PRO A 392 6.07 0.89 14.13
N VAL A 393 7.25 0.76 14.72
CA VAL A 393 8.12 -0.41 14.54
C VAL A 393 8.44 -0.99 15.90
N LEU A 394 8.38 -2.31 16.00
CA LEU A 394 8.68 -3.02 17.23
C LEU A 394 10.19 -2.97 17.54
N GLY A 395 10.52 -2.39 18.69
CA GLY A 395 11.85 -2.41 19.26
C GLY A 395 12.08 -3.62 20.16
N THR A 396 12.58 -3.38 21.34
CA THR A 396 12.82 -4.42 22.34
C THR A 396 11.52 -4.80 23.07
N ILE A 397 11.37 -6.10 23.35
CA ILE A 397 10.34 -6.61 24.25
C ILE A 397 11.00 -7.09 25.53
N SER A 398 10.64 -6.46 26.64
CA SER A 398 11.02 -6.89 27.99
C SER A 398 9.79 -7.43 28.71
N ALA A 399 9.81 -8.69 29.09
CA ALA A 399 8.71 -9.28 29.83
C ALA A 399 9.18 -9.79 31.18
N HIS A 400 8.42 -9.48 32.21
CA HIS A 400 8.68 -9.92 33.57
C HIS A 400 7.68 -11.03 33.94
N ALA A 401 8.22 -12.25 34.20
CA ALA A 401 7.36 -13.34 34.66
C ALA A 401 6.71 -12.98 35.97
N ALA A 402 5.38 -12.94 36.00
CA ALA A 402 4.62 -12.68 37.21
C ALA A 402 3.94 -13.97 37.69
N ALA A 403 3.98 -14.21 38.99
CA ALA A 403 3.21 -15.31 39.57
C ALA A 403 1.74 -14.93 39.71
N ILE A 404 0.85 -15.82 39.31
CA ILE A 404 -0.58 -15.67 39.58
C ILE A 404 -0.73 -15.78 41.09
N SER A 405 -1.17 -14.71 41.75
CA SER A 405 -1.45 -14.65 43.16
C SER A 405 -2.77 -15.36 43.47
#